data_6ee9994bd2bb2f3e83239025fb96ea49
#
_entry.id   6ee9994bd2bb2f3e83239025fb96ea49
#
_cell.length_a   1.000
_cell.length_b   1.000
_cell.length_c   1.000
_cell.angle_alpha   90.00
_cell.angle_beta   90.00
_cell.angle_gamma   90.00
#
_symmetry.space_group_name_H-M   'P 1'
#
loop_
_entity.id
_entity.type
_entity.pdbx_description
1 polymer ?
#
loop_
_entity_poly.entity_id
_entity_poly.type
_entity_poly.pdbx_seq_one_letter_code
_entity_poly.pdbx_strand_id
1 'polypeptide(L)'
;MIEITIGNAMNGIERANPDTLSGVFSSFDDANWTDKTKLSDERLKDLIEHMSKLKVGNNNYSADVMGDSYEFLIKKFADLSKKNAGEFYTPRSIVKLMVELLDPKAGDTVYDPACGTGGMLIEAIRYIHDDKMTYGKMYGQEKNLATSAIARMNLFLHGGRDFKITQGDTLRQPNYLENDKLKRFDCVLANPPFSLKDWGAVAFESDKYGRNMWGCPTDKMGADYAWLQHMIMSMNARTGRCAVVLPQGVLFRSGKEGEIRKQLVESDKLECIIALSGGIFYSTGVSACILFLNNAKTHNHIGRVCMIDASNIYTPQRAQNIMSDTDVEEIFNLYTDYQDVVEKSKVVTLEEIRNKEYSLAINNYVEKKKQEVTPPEEVRKQYFEALQATREAEAYMKELLIEGGYVNE
;
A
#
# COMPACT_ATOMS: atom_id res chain seq x y z
N MET A 1 19.26 -4.25 -37.88
CA MET A 1 19.99 -5.48 -37.47
C MET A 1 20.06 -5.61 -35.96
N ILE A 2 20.48 -4.59 -35.23
CA ILE A 2 20.57 -4.60 -33.73
C ILE A 2 19.20 -4.85 -33.11
N GLU A 3 18.15 -4.22 -33.59
CA GLU A 3 16.77 -4.37 -33.12
C GLU A 3 16.26 -5.82 -33.20
N ILE A 4 16.50 -6.48 -34.33
CA ILE A 4 16.12 -7.88 -34.55
C ILE A 4 16.85 -8.79 -33.57
N THR A 5 18.12 -8.49 -33.29
CA THR A 5 18.95 -9.27 -32.35
C THR A 5 18.43 -9.11 -30.91
N ILE A 6 18.05 -7.88 -30.50
CA ILE A 6 17.47 -7.62 -29.18
C ILE A 6 16.11 -8.32 -29.04
N GLY A 7 15.22 -8.16 -30.01
CA GLY A 7 13.91 -8.83 -30.01
C GLY A 7 14.05 -10.35 -29.93
N ASN A 8 14.98 -10.94 -30.70
CA ASN A 8 15.24 -12.38 -30.63
C ASN A 8 15.80 -12.81 -29.26
N ALA A 9 16.66 -12.00 -28.65
CA ALA A 9 17.19 -12.28 -27.31
C ALA A 9 16.07 -12.22 -26.24
N MET A 10 15.21 -11.19 -26.26
CA MET A 10 14.06 -11.04 -25.39
C MET A 10 13.10 -12.25 -25.51
N ASN A 11 12.73 -12.60 -26.74
CA ASN A 11 11.90 -13.78 -27.01
C ASN A 11 12.58 -15.09 -26.55
N GLY A 12 13.90 -15.18 -26.67
CA GLY A 12 14.68 -16.31 -26.17
C GLY A 12 14.59 -16.43 -24.65
N ILE A 13 14.67 -15.31 -23.91
CA ILE A 13 14.53 -15.27 -22.46
C ILE A 13 13.11 -15.70 -22.03
N GLU A 14 12.05 -15.20 -22.68
CA GLU A 14 10.67 -15.62 -22.40
C GLU A 14 10.49 -17.14 -22.58
N ARG A 15 10.97 -17.68 -23.70
CA ARG A 15 10.88 -19.10 -23.99
C ARG A 15 11.64 -19.97 -23.00
N ALA A 16 12.74 -19.48 -22.47
CA ALA A 16 13.53 -20.17 -21.45
C ALA A 16 12.89 -20.10 -20.05
N ASN A 17 11.94 -19.18 -19.81
CA ASN A 17 11.27 -18.95 -18.53
C ASN A 17 9.73 -18.85 -18.72
N PRO A 18 9.08 -19.89 -19.25
CA PRO A 18 7.66 -19.84 -19.65
C PRO A 18 6.72 -19.63 -18.46
N ASP A 19 7.08 -20.13 -17.28
CA ASP A 19 6.22 -20.06 -16.08
C ASP A 19 6.25 -18.68 -15.41
N THR A 20 7.34 -17.92 -15.57
CA THR A 20 7.56 -16.66 -14.86
C THR A 20 7.56 -15.44 -15.77
N LEU A 21 8.18 -15.49 -16.94
CA LEU A 21 8.40 -14.34 -17.81
C LEU A 21 7.57 -14.34 -19.11
N SER A 22 6.66 -15.31 -19.31
CA SER A 22 5.81 -15.34 -20.50
C SER A 22 5.03 -14.04 -20.67
N GLY A 23 5.12 -13.40 -21.84
CA GLY A 23 4.44 -12.16 -22.18
C GLY A 23 5.01 -10.90 -21.53
N VAL A 24 6.16 -10.97 -20.87
CA VAL A 24 6.82 -9.79 -20.25
C VAL A 24 7.33 -8.86 -21.34
N PHE A 25 8.11 -9.38 -22.29
CA PHE A 25 8.71 -8.56 -23.34
C PHE A 25 7.75 -8.30 -24.50
N SER A 26 6.86 -9.24 -24.82
CA SER A 26 5.83 -9.04 -25.83
C SER A 26 4.81 -7.95 -25.45
N SER A 27 4.63 -7.65 -24.17
CA SER A 27 3.85 -6.48 -23.73
C SER A 27 4.48 -5.15 -24.14
N PHE A 28 5.74 -5.14 -24.54
CA PHE A 28 6.49 -3.98 -25.04
C PHE A 28 6.62 -3.96 -26.56
N ASP A 29 6.01 -4.92 -27.29
CA ASP A 29 6.06 -4.96 -28.76
C ASP A 29 5.45 -3.73 -29.42
N ASP A 30 4.52 -3.03 -28.74
CA ASP A 30 4.02 -1.70 -29.11
C ASP A 30 5.05 -0.57 -28.89
N ALA A 31 6.11 -0.81 -28.13
CA ALA A 31 7.26 0.08 -28.09
C ALA A 31 7.96 -0.05 -29.47
N ASN A 32 7.74 0.92 -30.32
CA ASN A 32 8.19 0.97 -31.70
C ASN A 32 9.73 1.03 -31.76
N TRP A 33 10.38 -0.10 -31.42
CA TRP A 33 11.84 -0.28 -31.52
C TRP A 33 12.33 0.02 -32.94
N THR A 34 11.40 -0.12 -33.91
CA THR A 34 11.65 0.13 -35.35
C THR A 34 11.42 1.60 -35.75
N ASP A 35 10.78 2.42 -34.88
CA ASP A 35 10.59 3.84 -35.16
C ASP A 35 11.88 4.63 -34.95
N LYS A 36 12.66 4.73 -35.99
CA LYS A 36 13.96 5.44 -36.00
C LYS A 36 13.85 6.94 -35.68
N THR A 37 12.65 7.51 -35.72
CA THR A 37 12.42 8.91 -35.33
C THR A 37 12.43 9.06 -33.81
N LYS A 38 12.04 8.01 -33.06
CA LYS A 38 12.02 8.00 -31.59
C LYS A 38 13.31 7.41 -31.00
N LEU A 39 13.81 6.30 -31.59
CA LEU A 39 15.00 5.60 -31.13
C LEU A 39 15.91 5.30 -32.32
N SER A 40 16.91 6.17 -32.57
CA SER A 40 17.89 5.96 -33.63
C SER A 40 18.83 4.80 -33.32
N ASP A 41 19.33 4.14 -34.35
CA ASP A 41 20.33 3.05 -34.23
C ASP A 41 21.55 3.49 -33.43
N GLU A 42 21.97 4.75 -33.54
CA GLU A 42 23.09 5.33 -32.80
C GLU A 42 22.81 5.40 -31.29
N ARG A 43 21.64 5.90 -30.87
CA ARG A 43 21.23 5.94 -29.47
C ARG A 43 21.11 4.53 -28.87
N LEU A 44 20.60 3.59 -29.65
CA LEU A 44 20.49 2.19 -29.21
C LEU A 44 21.86 1.56 -29.05
N LYS A 45 22.80 1.86 -29.96
CA LYS A 45 24.20 1.44 -29.85
C LYS A 45 24.86 2.03 -28.61
N ASP A 46 24.72 3.34 -28.39
CA ASP A 46 25.29 4.03 -27.22
C ASP A 46 24.76 3.44 -25.90
N LEU A 47 23.44 3.12 -25.84
CA LEU A 47 22.84 2.47 -24.69
C LEU A 47 23.48 1.10 -24.43
N ILE A 48 23.61 0.26 -25.48
CA ILE A 48 24.21 -1.07 -25.37
C ILE A 48 25.67 -0.97 -24.92
N GLU A 49 26.44 -0.05 -25.53
CA GLU A 49 27.85 0.16 -25.15
C GLU A 49 27.98 0.66 -23.71
N HIS A 50 27.05 1.53 -23.26
CA HIS A 50 27.01 2.00 -21.88
C HIS A 50 26.72 0.83 -20.91
N MET A 51 25.65 0.08 -21.17
CA MET A 51 25.24 -1.05 -20.34
C MET A 51 26.28 -2.18 -20.33
N SER A 52 26.99 -2.39 -21.45
CA SER A 52 28.04 -3.43 -21.56
C SER A 52 29.25 -3.19 -20.65
N LYS A 53 29.44 -1.95 -20.19
CA LYS A 53 30.50 -1.61 -19.20
C LYS A 53 30.11 -2.04 -17.78
N LEU A 54 28.84 -2.28 -17.54
CA LEU A 54 28.32 -2.72 -16.23
C LEU A 54 28.38 -4.24 -16.16
N LYS A 55 29.08 -4.77 -15.17
CA LYS A 55 29.13 -6.21 -14.92
C LYS A 55 27.91 -6.65 -14.12
N VAL A 56 26.70 -6.48 -14.71
CA VAL A 56 25.45 -6.91 -14.08
C VAL A 56 25.28 -8.43 -14.15
N GLY A 57 24.64 -9.01 -13.16
CA GLY A 57 24.31 -10.43 -13.09
C GLY A 57 24.64 -11.07 -11.74
N ASN A 58 24.07 -12.24 -11.49
CA ASN A 58 24.11 -12.95 -10.20
C ASN A 58 25.55 -13.30 -9.71
N ASN A 59 26.53 -13.31 -10.60
CA ASN A 59 27.92 -13.55 -10.23
C ASN A 59 28.59 -12.30 -9.60
N ASN A 60 28.01 -11.11 -9.80
CA ASN A 60 28.58 -9.85 -9.35
C ASN A 60 27.73 -9.14 -8.31
N TYR A 61 26.42 -9.35 -8.35
CA TYR A 61 25.43 -8.70 -7.45
C TYR A 61 24.38 -9.71 -7.00
N SER A 62 23.90 -9.56 -5.77
CA SER A 62 22.76 -10.36 -5.29
C SER A 62 21.46 -10.01 -6.03
N ALA A 63 20.47 -10.88 -5.96
CA ALA A 63 19.14 -10.63 -6.53
C ALA A 63 18.51 -9.35 -5.95
N ASP A 64 18.72 -9.08 -4.65
CA ASP A 64 18.19 -7.86 -4.02
C ASP A 64 18.77 -6.59 -4.64
N VAL A 65 20.07 -6.53 -4.91
CA VAL A 65 20.71 -5.36 -5.54
C VAL A 65 20.16 -5.14 -6.96
N MET A 66 19.96 -6.22 -7.71
CA MET A 66 19.40 -6.14 -9.06
C MET A 66 17.94 -5.70 -9.02
N GLY A 67 17.15 -6.25 -8.11
CA GLY A 67 15.76 -5.90 -7.92
C GLY A 67 15.59 -4.46 -7.43
N ASP A 68 16.33 -4.02 -6.42
CA ASP A 68 16.30 -2.64 -5.91
C ASP A 68 16.69 -1.62 -6.99
N SER A 69 17.66 -1.98 -7.86
CA SER A 69 18.01 -1.13 -9.02
C SER A 69 16.84 -1.00 -10.00
N TYR A 70 16.11 -2.07 -10.24
CA TYR A 70 14.94 -2.07 -11.10
C TYR A 70 13.77 -1.27 -10.48
N GLU A 71 13.49 -1.43 -9.19
CA GLU A 71 12.51 -0.60 -8.47
C GLU A 71 12.85 0.88 -8.53
N PHE A 72 14.13 1.24 -8.38
CA PHE A 72 14.59 2.62 -8.54
C PHE A 72 14.26 3.18 -9.93
N LEU A 73 14.47 2.41 -11.00
CA LEU A 73 14.13 2.82 -12.36
C LEU A 73 12.63 2.98 -12.54
N ILE A 74 11.82 2.03 -12.05
CA ILE A 74 10.34 2.13 -12.10
C ILE A 74 9.88 3.42 -11.44
N LYS A 75 10.39 3.73 -10.23
CA LYS A 75 10.07 4.96 -9.51
C LYS A 75 10.45 6.20 -10.31
N LYS A 76 11.66 6.24 -10.87
CA LYS A 76 12.14 7.37 -11.70
C LYS A 76 11.28 7.60 -12.93
N PHE A 77 10.85 6.54 -13.62
CA PHE A 77 9.98 6.67 -14.78
C PHE A 77 8.55 7.10 -14.39
N ALA A 78 8.02 6.63 -13.27
CA ALA A 78 6.75 7.08 -12.74
C ALA A 78 6.78 8.59 -12.41
N ASP A 79 7.82 9.07 -11.75
CA ASP A 79 8.02 10.49 -11.42
C ASP A 79 8.10 11.37 -12.68
N LEU A 80 8.80 10.90 -13.73
CA LEU A 80 8.96 11.63 -14.99
C LEU A 80 7.67 11.70 -15.81
N SER A 81 6.83 10.66 -15.74
CA SER A 81 5.62 10.57 -16.56
C SER A 81 4.47 11.44 -16.06
N LYS A 82 4.54 12.02 -14.84
CA LYS A 82 3.48 12.78 -14.15
C LYS A 82 2.09 12.11 -14.16
N LYS A 83 2.01 10.87 -14.60
CA LYS A 83 0.78 10.08 -14.64
C LYS A 83 0.74 9.19 -13.41
N ASN A 84 -0.16 9.52 -12.47
CA ASN A 84 -0.68 8.63 -11.42
C ASN A 84 0.38 7.79 -10.66
N ALA A 85 1.55 8.37 -10.36
CA ALA A 85 2.58 7.67 -9.57
C ALA A 85 2.04 7.11 -8.24
N GLY A 86 0.99 7.72 -7.70
CA GLY A 86 0.33 7.29 -6.46
C GLY A 86 -0.55 6.04 -6.58
N GLU A 87 -1.00 5.67 -7.80
CA GLU A 87 -1.80 4.44 -8.02
C GLU A 87 -0.93 3.18 -8.04
N PHE A 88 0.39 3.33 -8.24
CA PHE A 88 1.28 2.18 -8.48
C PHE A 88 2.28 1.92 -7.36
N TYR A 89 2.39 2.80 -6.36
CA TYR A 89 3.44 2.66 -5.35
C TYR A 89 2.91 2.88 -3.93
N THR A 90 2.90 1.82 -3.15
CA THR A 90 2.64 1.87 -1.70
C THR A 90 3.95 2.15 -0.96
N PRO A 91 3.99 3.09 0.00
CA PRO A 91 5.19 3.34 0.80
C PRO A 91 5.73 2.07 1.44
N ARG A 92 7.05 1.86 1.35
CA ARG A 92 7.71 0.63 1.77
C ARG A 92 7.48 0.31 3.26
N SER A 93 7.43 1.33 4.11
CA SER A 93 7.10 1.18 5.54
C SER A 93 5.69 0.63 5.79
N ILE A 94 4.71 1.05 4.99
CA ILE A 94 3.34 0.52 5.07
C ILE A 94 3.31 -0.95 4.63
N VAL A 95 4.02 -1.27 3.54
CA VAL A 95 4.11 -2.66 3.06
C VAL A 95 4.75 -3.55 4.11
N LYS A 96 5.87 -3.10 4.71
CA LYS A 96 6.56 -3.80 5.80
C LYS A 96 5.62 -4.07 6.97
N LEU A 97 4.92 -3.04 7.46
CA LEU A 97 3.95 -3.19 8.55
C LEU A 97 2.85 -4.21 8.20
N MET A 98 2.30 -4.16 7.00
CA MET A 98 1.27 -5.10 6.56
C MET A 98 1.77 -6.54 6.50
N VAL A 99 3.00 -6.75 6.03
CA VAL A 99 3.63 -8.08 5.96
C VAL A 99 3.95 -8.60 7.37
N GLU A 100 4.46 -7.75 8.27
CA GLU A 100 4.68 -8.10 9.68
C GLU A 100 3.37 -8.51 10.38
N LEU A 101 2.26 -7.79 10.16
CA LEU A 101 0.94 -8.14 10.67
C LEU A 101 0.45 -9.49 10.13
N LEU A 102 0.70 -9.78 8.88
CA LEU A 102 0.32 -11.03 8.23
C LEU A 102 1.18 -12.20 8.69
N ASP A 103 2.44 -11.94 9.03
CA ASP A 103 3.43 -12.93 9.46
C ASP A 103 3.44 -14.19 8.57
N PRO A 104 3.64 -14.03 7.23
CA PRO A 104 3.63 -15.16 6.32
C PRO A 104 4.79 -16.12 6.61
N LYS A 105 4.52 -17.42 6.59
CA LYS A 105 5.49 -18.48 6.86
C LYS A 105 5.94 -19.17 5.58
N ALA A 106 7.08 -19.83 5.64
CA ALA A 106 7.55 -20.68 4.54
C ALA A 106 6.47 -21.71 4.16
N GLY A 107 6.11 -21.74 2.88
CA GLY A 107 5.05 -22.61 2.34
C GLY A 107 3.66 -21.98 2.30
N ASP A 108 3.43 -20.84 2.96
CA ASP A 108 2.17 -20.10 2.83
C ASP A 108 1.96 -19.60 1.40
N THR A 109 0.70 -19.55 1.01
CA THR A 109 0.26 -18.88 -0.23
C THR A 109 -0.08 -17.42 0.07
N VAL A 110 0.51 -16.50 -0.68
CA VAL A 110 0.31 -15.04 -0.52
C VAL A 110 -0.37 -14.49 -1.77
N TYR A 111 -1.43 -13.71 -1.60
CA TYR A 111 -2.21 -13.17 -2.72
C TYR A 111 -2.41 -11.65 -2.62
N ASP A 112 -2.10 -10.97 -3.72
CA ASP A 112 -2.43 -9.56 -3.92
C ASP A 112 -3.37 -9.41 -5.13
N PRO A 113 -4.66 -9.09 -4.90
CA PRO A 113 -5.66 -8.93 -5.96
C PRO A 113 -5.52 -7.64 -6.81
N ALA A 114 -4.65 -6.72 -6.42
CA ALA A 114 -4.38 -5.46 -7.11
C ALA A 114 -2.87 -5.15 -7.06
N CYS A 115 -2.04 -6.10 -7.53
CA CYS A 115 -0.64 -6.18 -7.16
C CYS A 115 0.26 -5.07 -7.74
N GLY A 116 -0.24 -4.25 -8.64
CA GLY A 116 0.56 -3.19 -9.24
C GLY A 116 1.88 -3.73 -9.80
N THR A 117 2.99 -3.16 -9.36
CA THR A 117 4.35 -3.60 -9.74
C THR A 117 4.90 -4.75 -8.89
N GLY A 118 4.09 -5.35 -8.03
CA GLY A 118 4.46 -6.51 -7.20
C GLY A 118 5.17 -6.20 -5.89
N GLY A 119 5.29 -4.94 -5.49
CA GLY A 119 6.07 -4.53 -4.32
C GLY A 119 5.66 -5.20 -3.01
N MET A 120 4.37 -5.42 -2.77
CA MET A 120 3.89 -6.14 -1.58
C MET A 120 4.27 -7.62 -1.58
N LEU A 121 4.21 -8.27 -2.73
CA LEU A 121 4.62 -9.67 -2.88
C LEU A 121 6.13 -9.84 -2.71
N ILE A 122 6.92 -8.87 -3.17
CA ILE A 122 8.38 -8.85 -2.98
C ILE A 122 8.72 -8.73 -1.50
N GLU A 123 8.05 -7.84 -0.77
CA GLU A 123 8.27 -7.70 0.67
C GLU A 123 7.90 -8.98 1.43
N ALA A 124 6.82 -9.66 1.03
CA ALA A 124 6.45 -10.95 1.58
C ALA A 124 7.54 -12.02 1.31
N ILE A 125 8.14 -12.04 0.12
CA ILE A 125 9.28 -12.92 -0.20
C ILE A 125 10.47 -12.61 0.73
N ARG A 126 10.81 -11.33 0.90
CA ARG A 126 11.92 -10.90 1.78
C ARG A 126 11.67 -11.29 3.24
N TYR A 127 10.44 -11.15 3.71
CA TYR A 127 10.06 -11.50 5.07
C TYR A 127 10.15 -13.01 5.35
N ILE A 128 9.72 -13.83 4.39
CA ILE A 128 9.75 -15.31 4.49
C ILE A 128 11.18 -15.85 4.38
N HIS A 129 12.13 -15.04 3.94
CA HIS A 129 13.47 -15.47 3.59
C HIS A 129 14.14 -16.26 4.71
N ASP A 130 13.97 -17.58 4.65
CA ASP A 130 14.75 -18.58 5.40
C ASP A 130 15.73 -19.21 4.40
N ASP A 131 17.00 -19.26 4.74
CA ASP A 131 18.12 -19.75 3.91
C ASP A 131 17.92 -21.19 3.37
N LYS A 132 16.84 -21.85 3.70
CA LYS A 132 16.62 -23.27 3.49
C LYS A 132 15.47 -23.70 2.58
N MET A 133 15.07 -22.91 1.58
CA MET A 133 14.44 -23.53 0.41
C MET A 133 12.92 -23.54 0.22
N THR A 134 12.09 -22.91 1.01
CA THR A 134 10.67 -22.95 0.63
C THR A 134 10.08 -21.55 0.57
N TYR A 135 10.25 -20.94 -0.59
CA TYR A 135 9.53 -19.71 -0.88
C TYR A 135 8.03 -19.98 -0.79
N GLY A 136 7.28 -19.08 -0.17
CA GLY A 136 5.83 -19.09 -0.29
C GLY A 136 5.42 -18.93 -1.75
N LYS A 137 4.25 -19.43 -2.10
CA LYS A 137 3.69 -19.26 -3.43
C LYS A 137 3.05 -17.89 -3.54
N MET A 138 3.59 -17.03 -4.41
CA MET A 138 3.12 -15.67 -4.61
C MET A 138 2.11 -15.58 -5.75
N TYR A 139 0.96 -14.99 -5.50
CA TYR A 139 -0.09 -14.81 -6.49
C TYR A 139 -0.45 -13.32 -6.59
N GLY A 140 -0.54 -12.80 -7.80
CA GLY A 140 -0.95 -11.42 -8.04
C GLY A 140 -1.90 -11.31 -9.22
N GLN A 141 -2.87 -10.41 -9.13
CA GLN A 141 -3.68 -10.03 -10.27
C GLN A 141 -3.59 -8.52 -10.48
N GLU A 142 -3.33 -8.10 -11.72
CA GLU A 142 -3.19 -6.70 -12.10
C GLU A 142 -3.98 -6.43 -13.38
N LYS A 143 -4.75 -5.34 -13.38
CA LYS A 143 -5.60 -4.98 -14.52
C LYS A 143 -4.81 -4.49 -15.71
N ASN A 144 -3.76 -3.71 -15.49
CA ASN A 144 -2.95 -3.13 -16.54
C ASN A 144 -1.91 -4.14 -17.06
N LEU A 145 -1.91 -4.39 -18.39
CA LEU A 145 -1.00 -5.35 -19.01
C LEU A 145 0.48 -4.99 -18.78
N ALA A 146 0.86 -3.75 -19.03
CA ALA A 146 2.26 -3.32 -18.87
C ALA A 146 2.70 -3.40 -17.40
N THR A 147 1.84 -2.99 -16.47
CA THR A 147 2.13 -3.07 -15.03
C THR A 147 2.26 -4.53 -14.57
N SER A 148 1.42 -5.44 -15.10
CA SER A 148 1.53 -6.87 -14.77
C SER A 148 2.83 -7.50 -15.30
N ALA A 149 3.32 -7.04 -16.45
CA ALA A 149 4.62 -7.45 -16.99
C ALA A 149 5.78 -6.92 -16.11
N ILE A 150 5.69 -5.66 -15.66
CA ILE A 150 6.64 -5.08 -14.71
C ILE A 150 6.66 -5.89 -13.42
N ALA A 151 5.51 -6.27 -12.87
CA ALA A 151 5.41 -7.07 -11.65
C ALA A 151 6.13 -8.42 -11.79
N ARG A 152 5.95 -9.12 -12.92
CA ARG A 152 6.63 -10.39 -13.21
C ARG A 152 8.16 -10.22 -13.26
N MET A 153 8.62 -9.21 -13.98
CA MET A 153 10.06 -8.91 -14.05
C MET A 153 10.62 -8.55 -12.67
N ASN A 154 9.88 -7.75 -11.90
CA ASN A 154 10.28 -7.30 -10.58
C ASN A 154 10.43 -8.48 -9.61
N LEU A 155 9.43 -9.35 -9.53
CA LEU A 155 9.48 -10.57 -8.72
C LEU A 155 10.65 -11.48 -9.15
N PHE A 156 10.84 -11.66 -10.45
CA PHE A 156 11.93 -12.47 -10.98
C PHE A 156 13.32 -11.93 -10.58
N LEU A 157 13.55 -10.62 -10.72
CA LEU A 157 14.81 -9.97 -10.35
C LEU A 157 15.09 -9.99 -8.86
N HIS A 158 14.06 -10.01 -8.01
CA HIS A 158 14.17 -10.21 -6.57
C HIS A 158 14.28 -11.68 -6.15
N GLY A 159 14.54 -12.57 -7.10
CA GLY A 159 14.80 -13.99 -6.83
C GLY A 159 13.54 -14.82 -6.58
N GLY A 160 12.35 -14.27 -6.81
CA GLY A 160 11.10 -15.03 -6.77
C GLY A 160 11.14 -16.19 -7.78
N ARG A 161 10.81 -17.39 -7.35
CA ARG A 161 10.83 -18.61 -8.20
C ARG A 161 9.45 -19.22 -8.37
N ASP A 162 8.61 -19.18 -7.35
CA ASP A 162 7.26 -19.73 -7.36
C ASP A 162 6.26 -18.58 -7.23
N PHE A 163 5.98 -17.90 -8.34
CA PHE A 163 4.98 -16.86 -8.40
C PHE A 163 4.11 -16.96 -9.66
N LYS A 164 2.91 -16.45 -9.56
CA LYS A 164 1.99 -16.34 -10.67
C LYS A 164 1.32 -14.97 -10.67
N ILE A 165 1.59 -14.19 -11.70
CA ILE A 165 0.94 -12.89 -11.91
C ILE A 165 0.05 -13.00 -13.15
N THR A 166 -1.24 -12.71 -12.99
CA THR A 166 -2.21 -12.73 -14.09
C THR A 166 -2.70 -11.32 -14.41
N GLN A 167 -2.90 -11.05 -15.69
CA GLN A 167 -3.52 -9.81 -16.14
C GLN A 167 -5.05 -9.97 -16.11
N GLY A 168 -5.77 -9.00 -15.55
CA GLY A 168 -7.23 -8.95 -15.55
C GLY A 168 -7.83 -8.09 -14.46
N ASP A 169 -9.07 -7.66 -14.66
CA ASP A 169 -9.84 -6.88 -13.69
C ASP A 169 -10.43 -7.80 -12.62
N THR A 170 -9.84 -7.80 -11.44
CA THR A 170 -10.20 -8.70 -10.33
C THR A 170 -11.66 -8.59 -9.91
N LEU A 171 -12.21 -7.38 -9.85
CA LEU A 171 -13.60 -7.19 -9.43
C LEU A 171 -14.59 -7.71 -10.47
N ARG A 172 -14.27 -7.57 -11.76
CA ARG A 172 -15.11 -8.07 -12.86
C ARG A 172 -14.88 -9.55 -13.13
N GLN A 173 -13.62 -9.99 -13.07
CA GLN A 173 -13.21 -11.35 -13.43
C GLN A 173 -12.00 -11.78 -12.59
N PRO A 174 -12.23 -12.44 -11.44
CA PRO A 174 -11.15 -13.02 -10.66
C PRO A 174 -10.56 -14.21 -11.42
N ASN A 175 -9.23 -14.26 -11.54
CA ASN A 175 -8.54 -15.28 -12.33
C ASN A 175 -8.12 -16.52 -11.52
N TYR A 176 -8.03 -16.40 -10.18
CA TYR A 176 -7.63 -17.51 -9.33
C TYR A 176 -8.85 -18.29 -8.87
N LEU A 177 -9.10 -19.42 -9.55
CA LEU A 177 -10.22 -20.30 -9.28
C LEU A 177 -9.73 -21.74 -9.07
N GLU A 178 -10.41 -22.46 -8.19
CA GLU A 178 -10.28 -23.90 -7.97
C GLU A 178 -11.68 -24.52 -7.97
N ASN A 179 -11.94 -25.46 -8.87
CA ASN A 179 -13.27 -26.12 -9.01
C ASN A 179 -14.41 -25.08 -9.12
N ASP A 180 -14.26 -24.09 -10.00
CA ASP A 180 -15.21 -23.00 -10.25
C ASP A 180 -15.53 -22.12 -9.02
N LYS A 181 -14.72 -22.18 -7.96
CA LYS A 181 -14.79 -21.33 -6.78
C LYS A 181 -13.52 -20.48 -6.66
N LEU A 182 -13.62 -19.40 -5.91
CA LEU A 182 -12.41 -18.62 -5.59
C LEU A 182 -11.39 -19.51 -4.89
N LYS A 183 -10.15 -19.48 -5.41
CA LYS A 183 -8.99 -20.03 -4.71
C LYS A 183 -8.82 -19.31 -3.38
N ARG A 184 -8.43 -20.04 -2.35
CA ARG A 184 -8.17 -19.50 -1.02
C ARG A 184 -6.68 -19.49 -0.72
N PHE A 185 -6.25 -18.46 0.01
CA PHE A 185 -4.86 -18.18 0.31
C PHE A 185 -4.66 -18.01 1.82
N ASP A 186 -3.44 -18.28 2.28
CA ASP A 186 -3.09 -18.19 3.69
C ASP A 186 -2.93 -16.73 4.12
N CYS A 187 -2.33 -15.91 3.24
CA CYS A 187 -2.20 -14.48 3.42
C CYS A 187 -2.77 -13.72 2.20
N VAL A 188 -3.59 -12.71 2.45
CA VAL A 188 -4.12 -11.81 1.43
C VAL A 188 -3.76 -10.38 1.79
N LEU A 189 -3.13 -9.64 0.88
CA LEU A 189 -2.77 -8.25 1.13
C LEU A 189 -3.02 -7.41 -0.11
N ALA A 190 -3.41 -6.16 0.07
CA ALA A 190 -3.55 -5.21 -1.03
C ALA A 190 -3.59 -3.76 -0.57
N ASN A 191 -3.18 -2.87 -1.46
CA ASN A 191 -3.54 -1.46 -1.47
C ASN A 191 -4.34 -1.20 -2.77
N PRO A 192 -5.64 -1.52 -2.80
CA PRO A 192 -6.44 -1.33 -4.01
C PRO A 192 -6.68 0.16 -4.30
N PRO A 193 -7.05 0.53 -5.54
CA PRO A 193 -7.39 1.92 -5.88
C PRO A 193 -8.52 2.46 -4.99
N PHE A 194 -8.28 3.58 -4.30
CA PHE A 194 -9.24 4.18 -3.37
C PHE A 194 -10.47 4.71 -4.08
N SER A 195 -11.63 4.34 -3.56
CA SER A 195 -12.94 4.84 -4.01
C SER A 195 -13.13 4.76 -5.54
N LEU A 196 -12.62 3.69 -6.15
CA LEU A 196 -12.68 3.46 -7.59
C LEU A 196 -14.13 3.53 -8.07
N LYS A 197 -14.39 4.36 -9.11
CA LYS A 197 -15.68 4.48 -9.79
C LYS A 197 -15.75 3.57 -11.01
N ASP A 198 -16.96 3.34 -11.50
CA ASP A 198 -17.21 2.53 -12.73
C ASP A 198 -16.54 1.14 -12.66
N TRP A 199 -16.45 0.58 -11.46
CA TRP A 199 -15.75 -0.67 -11.18
C TRP A 199 -16.55 -1.93 -11.53
N GLY A 200 -17.80 -1.77 -11.97
CA GLY A 200 -18.65 -2.89 -12.39
C GLY A 200 -19.61 -3.38 -11.30
N ALA A 201 -20.15 -2.48 -10.48
CA ALA A 201 -21.07 -2.80 -9.40
C ALA A 201 -22.24 -3.70 -9.86
N VAL A 202 -22.82 -3.46 -11.04
CA VAL A 202 -23.93 -4.26 -11.60
C VAL A 202 -23.51 -5.74 -11.76
N ALA A 203 -22.31 -6.00 -12.26
CA ALA A 203 -21.80 -7.37 -12.41
C ALA A 203 -21.50 -8.01 -11.05
N PHE A 204 -21.02 -7.20 -10.08
CA PHE A 204 -20.71 -7.65 -8.74
C PHE A 204 -21.97 -7.93 -7.90
N GLU A 205 -23.08 -7.24 -8.17
CA GLU A 205 -24.36 -7.49 -7.50
C GLU A 205 -24.89 -8.91 -7.77
N SER A 206 -24.61 -9.46 -8.95
CA SER A 206 -24.93 -10.84 -9.34
C SER A 206 -23.70 -11.75 -9.36
N ASP A 207 -22.75 -11.53 -8.48
CA ASP A 207 -21.48 -12.26 -8.47
C ASP A 207 -21.65 -13.75 -8.24
N LYS A 208 -21.25 -14.57 -9.22
CA LYS A 208 -21.37 -16.03 -9.14
C LYS A 208 -20.46 -16.70 -8.10
N TYR A 209 -19.48 -15.97 -7.58
CA TYR A 209 -18.54 -16.44 -6.58
C TYR A 209 -18.94 -16.08 -5.14
N GLY A 210 -20.06 -15.34 -4.99
CA GLY A 210 -20.58 -14.94 -3.69
C GLY A 210 -19.77 -13.86 -2.97
N ARG A 211 -19.00 -13.04 -3.72
CA ARG A 211 -18.19 -11.97 -3.13
C ARG A 211 -19.03 -10.81 -2.59
N ASN A 212 -20.27 -10.72 -3.01
CA ASN A 212 -21.26 -9.74 -2.51
C ASN A 212 -22.01 -10.23 -1.27
N MET A 213 -21.40 -11.08 -0.47
CA MET A 213 -22.04 -11.80 0.65
C MET A 213 -22.70 -10.89 1.68
N TRP A 214 -22.26 -9.67 1.82
CA TRP A 214 -22.82 -8.66 2.74
C TRP A 214 -23.48 -7.49 2.02
N GLY A 215 -23.61 -7.56 0.70
CA GLY A 215 -24.20 -6.55 -0.15
C GLY A 215 -23.21 -5.95 -1.15
N CYS A 216 -23.74 -5.18 -2.09
CA CYS A 216 -22.97 -4.52 -3.14
C CYS A 216 -22.88 -3.03 -2.88
N PRO A 217 -21.68 -2.43 -2.77
CA PRO A 217 -21.53 -0.98 -2.78
C PRO A 217 -21.99 -0.40 -4.12
N THR A 218 -22.57 0.78 -4.12
CA THR A 218 -22.97 1.43 -5.37
C THR A 218 -21.75 2.03 -6.08
N ASP A 219 -21.82 2.20 -7.41
CA ASP A 219 -20.75 2.86 -8.18
C ASP A 219 -20.42 4.27 -7.67
N LYS A 220 -21.41 4.98 -7.12
CA LYS A 220 -21.21 6.32 -6.52
C LYS A 220 -20.37 6.29 -5.25
N MET A 221 -20.47 5.23 -4.47
CA MET A 221 -19.69 5.06 -3.21
C MET A 221 -18.27 4.60 -3.49
N GLY A 222 -18.07 3.84 -4.57
CA GLY A 222 -16.79 3.26 -4.94
C GLY A 222 -16.61 1.81 -4.51
N ALA A 223 -15.49 1.21 -4.92
CA ALA A 223 -15.23 -0.22 -4.81
C ALA A 223 -14.64 -0.67 -3.46
N ASP A 224 -14.41 0.22 -2.50
CA ASP A 224 -13.64 -0.09 -1.28
C ASP A 224 -14.13 -1.37 -0.58
N TYR A 225 -15.42 -1.51 -0.35
CA TYR A 225 -16.02 -2.69 0.26
C TYR A 225 -16.18 -3.89 -0.69
N ALA A 226 -16.14 -3.68 -2.00
CA ALA A 226 -16.09 -4.79 -2.95
C ALA A 226 -14.72 -5.47 -2.92
N TRP A 227 -13.65 -4.68 -2.86
CA TRP A 227 -12.29 -5.17 -2.66
C TRP A 227 -12.18 -5.94 -1.35
N LEU A 228 -12.66 -5.38 -0.25
CA LEU A 228 -12.62 -6.03 1.06
C LEU A 228 -13.34 -7.38 1.06
N GLN A 229 -14.55 -7.45 0.51
CA GLN A 229 -15.31 -8.70 0.40
C GLN A 229 -14.62 -9.74 -0.49
N HIS A 230 -14.04 -9.30 -1.63
CA HIS A 230 -13.24 -10.19 -2.46
C HIS A 230 -12.06 -10.79 -1.69
N MET A 231 -11.33 -9.96 -0.94
CA MET A 231 -10.18 -10.40 -0.15
C MET A 231 -10.59 -11.38 0.94
N ILE A 232 -11.67 -11.10 1.67
CA ILE A 232 -12.21 -12.00 2.72
C ILE A 232 -12.60 -13.36 2.13
N MET A 233 -13.25 -13.36 0.97
CA MET A 233 -13.64 -14.61 0.29
C MET A 233 -12.44 -15.40 -0.24
N SER A 234 -11.32 -14.72 -0.48
CA SER A 234 -10.06 -15.31 -0.91
C SER A 234 -9.17 -15.79 0.24
N MET A 235 -9.54 -15.53 1.52
CA MET A 235 -8.82 -16.04 2.68
C MET A 235 -9.09 -17.54 2.89
N ASN A 236 -8.07 -18.29 3.33
CA ASN A 236 -8.26 -19.61 3.89
C ASN A 236 -9.32 -19.56 5.01
N ALA A 237 -10.32 -20.43 4.94
CA ALA A 237 -11.50 -20.33 5.80
C ALA A 237 -11.19 -20.49 7.30
N ARG A 238 -10.09 -21.17 7.64
CA ARG A 238 -9.71 -21.47 9.04
C ARG A 238 -8.54 -20.66 9.53
N THR A 239 -7.54 -20.44 8.69
CA THR A 239 -6.24 -19.88 9.09
C THR A 239 -5.88 -18.61 8.31
N GLY A 240 -6.71 -18.19 7.36
CA GLY A 240 -6.40 -17.06 6.48
C GLY A 240 -6.31 -15.73 7.24
N ARG A 241 -5.35 -14.92 6.86
CA ARG A 241 -5.13 -13.56 7.36
C ARG A 241 -5.19 -12.59 6.19
N CYS A 242 -5.68 -11.37 6.46
CA CYS A 242 -5.78 -10.34 5.44
C CYS A 242 -5.38 -8.98 5.99
N ALA A 243 -4.54 -8.25 5.27
CA ALA A 243 -4.23 -6.86 5.54
C ALA A 243 -4.56 -6.01 4.30
N VAL A 244 -5.38 -4.98 4.47
CA VAL A 244 -5.80 -4.11 3.36
C VAL A 244 -5.71 -2.65 3.74
N VAL A 245 -5.17 -1.84 2.84
CA VAL A 245 -5.18 -0.38 2.95
C VAL A 245 -6.45 0.16 2.30
N LEU A 246 -7.21 0.95 3.03
CA LEU A 246 -8.43 1.59 2.55
C LEU A 246 -8.50 3.05 3.02
N PRO A 247 -9.28 3.93 2.35
CA PRO A 247 -9.50 5.28 2.84
C PRO A 247 -10.27 5.25 4.17
N GLN A 248 -9.88 6.09 5.14
CA GLN A 248 -10.53 6.11 6.47
C GLN A 248 -12.05 6.29 6.42
N GLY A 249 -12.59 6.83 5.33
CA GLY A 249 -14.03 6.95 5.13
C GLY A 249 -14.80 5.63 5.29
N VAL A 250 -14.18 4.47 4.98
CA VAL A 250 -14.83 3.15 5.15
C VAL A 250 -15.21 2.88 6.61
N LEU A 251 -14.54 3.51 7.55
CA LEU A 251 -14.76 3.28 8.97
C LEU A 251 -16.10 3.89 9.48
N PHE A 252 -16.67 4.86 8.76
CA PHE A 252 -17.85 5.58 9.27
C PHE A 252 -18.91 5.96 8.23
N ARG A 253 -18.65 5.82 6.92
CA ARG A 253 -19.68 6.13 5.90
C ARG A 253 -20.94 5.32 6.16
N SER A 254 -22.11 5.93 5.95
CA SER A 254 -23.45 5.35 6.15
C SER A 254 -23.99 4.63 4.89
N GLY A 255 -25.26 4.23 4.92
CA GLY A 255 -25.94 3.56 3.81
C GLY A 255 -25.41 2.13 3.58
N LYS A 256 -25.29 1.71 2.33
CA LYS A 256 -24.83 0.35 1.97
C LYS A 256 -23.48 -0.02 2.57
N GLU A 257 -22.54 0.91 2.63
CA GLU A 257 -21.25 0.66 3.28
C GLU A 257 -21.41 0.43 4.80
N GLY A 258 -22.32 1.15 5.45
CA GLY A 258 -22.66 0.94 6.85
C GLY A 258 -23.27 -0.45 7.11
N GLU A 259 -24.13 -0.93 6.21
CA GLU A 259 -24.72 -2.27 6.29
C GLU A 259 -23.63 -3.36 6.15
N ILE A 260 -22.73 -3.22 5.18
CA ILE A 260 -21.63 -4.15 4.97
C ILE A 260 -20.66 -4.12 6.16
N ARG A 261 -20.35 -2.92 6.69
CA ARG A 261 -19.49 -2.76 7.87
C ARG A 261 -20.08 -3.43 9.10
N LYS A 262 -21.39 -3.34 9.30
CA LYS A 262 -22.08 -4.09 10.36
C LYS A 262 -21.81 -5.58 10.24
N GLN A 263 -21.98 -6.17 9.05
CA GLN A 263 -21.75 -7.61 8.83
C GLN A 263 -20.26 -7.98 9.02
N LEU A 264 -19.34 -7.12 8.61
CA LEU A 264 -17.92 -7.29 8.87
C LEU A 264 -17.63 -7.42 10.38
N VAL A 265 -18.16 -6.50 11.17
CA VAL A 265 -18.00 -6.52 12.63
C VAL A 265 -18.61 -7.78 13.24
N GLU A 266 -19.85 -8.12 12.86
CA GLU A 266 -20.54 -9.31 13.37
C GLU A 266 -19.87 -10.63 12.95
N SER A 267 -19.07 -10.64 11.89
CA SER A 267 -18.31 -11.82 11.46
C SER A 267 -17.13 -12.15 12.39
N ASP A 268 -16.79 -11.26 13.29
CA ASP A 268 -15.63 -11.34 14.20
C ASP A 268 -14.27 -11.63 13.52
N LYS A 269 -14.13 -11.27 12.23
CA LYS A 269 -12.88 -11.45 11.49
C LYS A 269 -11.92 -10.28 11.67
N LEU A 270 -12.46 -9.09 11.92
CA LEU A 270 -11.67 -7.88 12.12
C LEU A 270 -10.91 -7.97 13.44
N GLU A 271 -9.59 -7.95 13.40
CA GLU A 271 -8.72 -8.07 14.56
C GLU A 271 -8.05 -6.75 14.95
N CYS A 272 -7.63 -5.95 13.95
CA CYS A 272 -7.02 -4.67 14.21
C CYS A 272 -7.40 -3.63 13.14
N ILE A 273 -7.48 -2.37 13.55
CA ILE A 273 -7.59 -1.21 12.66
C ILE A 273 -6.49 -0.22 13.03
N ILE A 274 -5.72 0.22 12.04
CA ILE A 274 -4.65 1.19 12.22
C ILE A 274 -4.97 2.43 11.39
N ALA A 275 -5.24 3.57 12.03
CA ALA A 275 -5.39 4.84 11.33
C ALA A 275 -4.01 5.42 11.01
N LEU A 276 -3.75 5.70 9.75
CA LEU A 276 -2.49 6.25 9.27
C LEU A 276 -2.56 7.77 9.14
N SER A 277 -1.42 8.44 9.22
CA SER A 277 -1.29 9.88 8.98
C SER A 277 -1.73 10.25 7.57
N GLY A 278 -2.31 11.41 7.39
CA GLY A 278 -2.49 12.02 6.07
C GLY A 278 -1.13 12.31 5.41
N GLY A 279 -1.10 12.28 4.07
CA GLY A 279 0.12 12.61 3.31
C GLY A 279 1.23 11.54 3.34
N ILE A 280 0.95 10.32 3.83
CA ILE A 280 1.87 9.18 3.71
C ILE A 280 1.85 8.59 2.29
N PHE A 281 0.69 8.58 1.64
CA PHE A 281 0.56 8.05 0.29
C PHE A 281 0.87 9.12 -0.76
N TYR A 282 1.56 8.71 -1.83
CA TYR A 282 1.88 9.60 -2.95
C TYR A 282 0.61 10.12 -3.61
N SER A 283 0.64 11.39 -4.05
CA SER A 283 -0.40 12.03 -4.87
C SER A 283 -1.80 12.11 -4.25
N THR A 284 -1.99 11.79 -2.97
CA THR A 284 -3.29 11.89 -2.30
C THR A 284 -3.17 12.50 -0.91
N GLY A 285 -4.05 13.46 -0.61
CA GLY A 285 -4.25 13.99 0.75
C GLY A 285 -5.22 13.15 1.59
N VAL A 286 -5.72 12.03 1.05
CA VAL A 286 -6.69 11.18 1.74
C VAL A 286 -6.01 10.42 2.85
N SER A 287 -6.54 10.52 4.07
CA SER A 287 -6.11 9.69 5.20
C SER A 287 -6.57 8.26 4.98
N ALA A 288 -5.65 7.32 5.11
CA ALA A 288 -5.90 5.89 4.96
C ALA A 288 -5.87 5.15 6.30
N CYS A 289 -6.37 3.94 6.30
CA CYS A 289 -6.27 3.00 7.41
C CYS A 289 -5.88 1.61 6.89
N ILE A 290 -5.27 0.80 7.76
CA ILE A 290 -5.08 -0.63 7.55
C ILE A 290 -6.18 -1.36 8.31
N LEU A 291 -6.89 -2.25 7.63
CA LEU A 291 -7.76 -3.24 8.26
C LEU A 291 -7.02 -4.57 8.27
N PHE A 292 -6.82 -5.14 9.45
CA PHE A 292 -6.25 -6.47 9.62
C PHE A 292 -7.32 -7.45 10.07
N LEU A 293 -7.48 -8.52 9.28
CA LEU A 293 -8.48 -9.56 9.50
C LEU A 293 -7.79 -10.91 9.70
N ASN A 294 -8.35 -11.72 10.60
CA ASN A 294 -7.82 -13.02 10.95
C ASN A 294 -8.94 -14.03 11.18
N ASN A 295 -8.93 -15.14 10.44
CA ASN A 295 -9.86 -16.24 10.64
C ASN A 295 -9.47 -17.17 11.82
N ALA A 296 -8.26 -17.01 12.36
CA ALA A 296 -7.70 -17.80 13.45
C ALA A 296 -7.31 -16.92 14.64
N LYS A 297 -8.17 -15.97 15.02
CA LYS A 297 -7.95 -15.13 16.19
C LYS A 297 -7.62 -15.96 17.42
N THR A 298 -6.67 -15.52 18.23
CA THR A 298 -6.40 -16.13 19.54
C THR A 298 -7.60 -15.97 20.46
N HIS A 299 -7.69 -16.81 21.47
CA HIS A 299 -8.81 -16.77 22.42
C HIS A 299 -9.02 -15.38 23.06
N ASN A 300 -7.94 -14.66 23.32
CA ASN A 300 -7.98 -13.32 23.92
C ASN A 300 -8.43 -12.23 22.94
N HIS A 301 -8.40 -12.48 21.64
CA HIS A 301 -8.79 -11.52 20.60
C HIS A 301 -10.21 -11.77 20.07
N ILE A 302 -10.81 -12.94 20.37
CA ILE A 302 -12.19 -13.25 19.97
C ILE A 302 -13.15 -12.22 20.58
N GLY A 303 -14.04 -11.68 19.77
CA GLY A 303 -15.03 -10.68 20.19
C GLY A 303 -14.43 -9.29 20.46
N ARG A 304 -13.19 -9.04 20.07
CA ARG A 304 -12.45 -7.78 20.29
C ARG A 304 -11.76 -7.29 19.03
N VAL A 305 -11.51 -5.98 18.98
CA VAL A 305 -10.78 -5.31 17.92
C VAL A 305 -9.78 -4.32 18.54
N CYS A 306 -8.52 -4.39 18.13
CA CYS A 306 -7.52 -3.40 18.52
C CYS A 306 -7.62 -2.18 17.60
N MET A 307 -7.89 -1.01 18.17
CA MET A 307 -7.94 0.27 17.48
C MET A 307 -6.64 1.01 17.73
N ILE A 308 -5.85 1.33 16.69
CA ILE A 308 -4.55 2.01 16.80
C ILE A 308 -4.61 3.34 16.07
N ASP A 309 -4.35 4.43 16.77
CA ASP A 309 -4.17 5.77 16.18
C ASP A 309 -2.70 6.04 15.89
N ALA A 310 -2.26 5.71 14.68
CA ALA A 310 -0.94 6.02 14.17
C ALA A 310 -0.91 7.33 13.36
N SER A 311 -1.94 8.17 13.47
CA SER A 311 -2.05 9.42 12.72
C SER A 311 -0.94 10.43 13.05
N ASN A 312 -0.30 10.30 14.20
CA ASN A 312 0.81 11.14 14.66
C ASN A 312 2.16 10.42 14.70
N ILE A 313 2.22 9.15 14.27
CA ILE A 313 3.45 8.34 14.22
C ILE A 313 4.06 8.45 12.82
N TYR A 314 4.82 9.53 12.60
CA TYR A 314 5.52 9.79 11.33
C TYR A 314 6.52 10.92 11.48
N THR A 315 7.46 11.02 10.54
CA THR A 315 8.36 12.16 10.38
C THR A 315 7.87 13.05 9.25
N PRO A 316 7.53 14.33 9.51
CA PRO A 316 7.08 15.24 8.45
C PRO A 316 8.24 15.58 7.50
N GLN A 317 7.99 15.51 6.20
CA GLN A 317 8.91 16.00 5.16
C GLN A 317 8.18 16.90 4.18
N ARG A 318 8.94 17.72 3.41
CA ARG A 318 8.40 18.75 2.52
C ARG A 318 7.41 18.23 1.47
N ALA A 319 7.64 17.04 0.94
CA ALA A 319 6.82 16.46 -0.15
C ALA A 319 5.84 15.39 0.34
N GLN A 320 6.16 14.70 1.42
CA GLN A 320 5.40 13.54 1.89
C GLN A 320 5.81 13.20 3.33
N ASN A 321 4.85 12.77 4.15
CA ASN A 321 5.16 12.22 5.47
C ASN A 321 5.81 10.84 5.32
N ILE A 322 6.79 10.55 6.15
CA ILE A 322 7.53 9.28 6.11
C ILE A 322 7.37 8.58 7.45
N MET A 323 7.14 7.28 7.40
CA MET A 323 7.28 6.38 8.55
C MET A 323 8.65 5.72 8.50
N SER A 324 9.40 5.83 9.59
CA SER A 324 10.68 5.14 9.79
C SER A 324 10.47 3.67 10.20
N ASP A 325 11.54 2.90 10.23
CA ASP A 325 11.47 1.52 10.76
C ASP A 325 11.08 1.50 12.25
N THR A 326 11.49 2.48 13.04
CA THR A 326 11.10 2.62 14.44
C THR A 326 9.62 2.95 14.60
N ASP A 327 9.02 3.72 13.68
CA ASP A 327 7.58 3.99 13.67
C ASP A 327 6.79 2.71 13.34
N VAL A 328 7.28 1.92 12.39
CA VAL A 328 6.69 0.62 12.05
C VAL A 328 6.73 -0.33 13.25
N GLU A 329 7.89 -0.44 13.90
CA GLU A 329 8.06 -1.25 15.10
C GLU A 329 7.15 -0.81 16.26
N GLU A 330 7.02 0.50 16.48
CA GLU A 330 6.11 1.03 17.49
C GLU A 330 4.65 0.60 17.22
N ILE A 331 4.18 0.77 15.97
CA ILE A 331 2.80 0.40 15.61
C ILE A 331 2.61 -1.11 15.72
N PHE A 332 3.60 -1.90 15.29
CA PHE A 332 3.54 -3.35 15.40
C PHE A 332 3.51 -3.82 16.85
N ASN A 333 4.29 -3.20 17.74
CA ASN A 333 4.27 -3.48 19.18
C ASN A 333 2.92 -3.14 19.81
N LEU A 334 2.28 -2.02 19.45
CA LEU A 334 0.92 -1.71 19.91
C LEU A 334 -0.10 -2.79 19.54
N TYR A 335 0.05 -3.42 18.36
CA TYR A 335 -0.78 -4.54 17.96
C TYR A 335 -0.44 -5.81 18.75
N THR A 336 0.83 -6.17 18.89
CA THR A 336 1.26 -7.42 19.55
C THR A 336 0.98 -7.43 21.04
N ASP A 337 1.16 -6.29 21.70
CA ASP A 337 0.83 -6.12 23.12
C ASP A 337 -0.69 -6.20 23.37
N TYR A 338 -1.50 -5.84 22.38
CA TYR A 338 -2.95 -5.88 22.38
C TYR A 338 -3.58 -5.27 23.66
N GLN A 339 -3.13 -4.05 24.00
CA GLN A 339 -3.50 -3.36 25.23
C GLN A 339 -3.93 -1.91 24.98
N ASP A 340 -4.61 -1.35 25.98
CA ASP A 340 -4.95 0.07 25.98
C ASP A 340 -3.71 0.91 26.28
N VAL A 341 -3.35 1.80 25.34
CA VAL A 341 -2.30 2.80 25.52
C VAL A 341 -2.89 4.18 25.24
N VAL A 342 -2.80 5.07 26.20
CA VAL A 342 -3.37 6.42 26.10
C VAL A 342 -2.88 7.12 24.83
N GLU A 343 -3.80 7.72 24.09
CA GLU A 343 -3.59 8.40 22.80
C GLU A 343 -3.11 7.52 21.63
N LYS A 344 -2.84 6.22 21.84
CA LYS A 344 -2.26 5.37 20.81
C LYS A 344 -3.13 4.15 20.46
N SER A 345 -3.63 3.43 21.46
CA SER A 345 -4.40 2.23 21.20
C SER A 345 -5.53 1.98 22.20
N LYS A 346 -6.57 1.30 21.75
CA LYS A 346 -7.71 0.85 22.55
C LYS A 346 -8.19 -0.50 22.06
N VAL A 347 -8.30 -1.46 22.96
CA VAL A 347 -8.94 -2.75 22.69
C VAL A 347 -10.42 -2.62 23.00
N VAL A 348 -11.26 -2.76 21.98
CA VAL A 348 -12.71 -2.57 22.10
C VAL A 348 -13.44 -3.87 21.86
N THR A 349 -14.54 -4.08 22.57
CA THR A 349 -15.43 -5.23 22.38
C THR A 349 -16.39 -4.99 21.21
N LEU A 350 -16.94 -6.08 20.65
CA LEU A 350 -17.99 -5.95 19.62
C LEU A 350 -19.24 -5.26 20.19
N GLU A 351 -19.52 -5.38 21.50
CA GLU A 351 -20.63 -4.70 22.15
C GLU A 351 -20.42 -3.17 22.16
N GLU A 352 -19.24 -2.71 22.50
CA GLU A 352 -18.90 -1.28 22.41
C GLU A 352 -19.04 -0.74 20.99
N ILE A 353 -18.66 -1.54 19.97
CA ILE A 353 -18.81 -1.15 18.57
C ILE A 353 -20.29 -1.10 18.17
N ARG A 354 -21.12 -2.07 18.62
CA ARG A 354 -22.59 -2.05 18.41
C ARG A 354 -23.22 -0.81 19.01
N ASN A 355 -22.85 -0.45 20.24
CA ASN A 355 -23.35 0.73 20.93
C ASN A 355 -22.99 2.05 20.25
N LYS A 356 -21.97 2.05 19.37
CA LYS A 356 -21.60 3.18 18.51
C LYS A 356 -22.08 3.02 17.06
N GLU A 357 -23.19 2.32 16.86
CA GLU A 357 -23.82 2.12 15.54
C GLU A 357 -22.85 1.55 14.48
N TYR A 358 -21.96 0.65 14.91
CA TYR A 358 -20.91 0.04 14.08
C TYR A 358 -19.96 1.05 13.44
N SER A 359 -19.84 2.26 13.98
CA SER A 359 -18.77 3.18 13.58
C SER A 359 -17.43 2.62 14.07
N LEU A 360 -16.47 2.55 13.15
CA LEU A 360 -15.10 2.11 13.42
C LEU A 360 -14.12 3.30 13.44
N ALA A 361 -14.64 4.53 13.46
CA ALA A 361 -13.78 5.71 13.52
C ALA A 361 -12.93 5.70 14.80
N ILE A 362 -11.62 5.69 14.64
CA ILE A 362 -10.65 5.54 15.74
C ILE A 362 -10.86 6.59 16.84
N ASN A 363 -11.18 7.83 16.46
CA ASN A 363 -11.44 8.95 17.40
C ASN A 363 -12.63 8.69 18.34
N ASN A 364 -13.47 7.70 18.07
CA ASN A 364 -14.56 7.32 18.94
C ASN A 364 -14.10 6.44 20.12
N TYR A 365 -12.88 5.89 20.04
CA TYR A 365 -12.37 4.88 20.96
C TYR A 365 -11.07 5.28 21.62
N VAL A 366 -10.10 5.78 20.84
CA VAL A 366 -8.80 6.23 21.37
C VAL A 366 -8.95 7.66 21.86
N GLU A 367 -8.87 7.83 23.20
CA GLU A 367 -9.00 9.14 23.83
C GLU A 367 -7.75 9.97 23.58
N LYS A 368 -7.94 11.19 23.09
CA LYS A 368 -6.88 12.21 23.06
C LYS A 368 -6.82 12.91 24.41
N LYS A 369 -5.63 13.14 24.95
CA LYS A 369 -5.48 14.01 26.12
C LYS A 369 -6.19 15.33 25.81
N LYS A 370 -7.06 15.75 26.71
CA LYS A 370 -7.59 17.11 26.66
C LYS A 370 -6.37 18.03 26.78
N GLN A 371 -6.03 18.73 25.70
CA GLN A 371 -5.09 19.82 25.82
C GLN A 371 -5.64 20.76 26.91
N GLU A 372 -4.84 21.04 27.91
CA GLU A 372 -5.18 22.10 28.85
C GLU A 372 -5.35 23.36 28.01
N VAL A 373 -6.62 23.76 27.87
CA VAL A 373 -6.94 24.96 27.12
C VAL A 373 -6.45 26.11 27.98
N THR A 374 -5.34 26.71 27.59
CA THR A 374 -4.86 27.94 28.26
C THR A 374 -6.01 28.93 28.28
N PRO A 375 -6.36 29.46 29.44
CA PRO A 375 -7.49 30.38 29.56
C PRO A 375 -7.37 31.51 28.52
N PRO A 376 -8.47 31.92 27.87
CA PRO A 376 -8.43 32.95 26.83
C PRO A 376 -7.75 34.25 27.27
N GLU A 377 -7.85 34.59 28.55
CA GLU A 377 -7.17 35.76 29.13
C GLU A 377 -5.65 35.62 29.17
N GLU A 378 -5.17 34.43 29.43
CA GLU A 378 -3.73 34.15 29.47
C GLU A 378 -3.14 34.12 28.05
N VAL A 379 -3.85 33.50 27.06
CA VAL A 379 -3.49 33.55 25.64
C VAL A 379 -3.45 35.00 25.15
N ARG A 380 -4.43 35.81 25.55
CA ARG A 380 -4.48 37.23 25.21
C ARG A 380 -3.30 38.00 25.78
N LYS A 381 -2.94 37.72 27.04
CA LYS A 381 -1.77 38.33 27.70
C LYS A 381 -0.49 37.96 26.95
N GLN A 382 -0.25 36.68 26.72
CA GLN A 382 0.93 36.21 25.99
C GLN A 382 1.03 36.80 24.57
N TYR A 383 -0.11 36.94 23.89
CA TYR A 383 -0.16 37.58 22.55
C TYR A 383 0.29 39.04 22.62
N PHE A 384 -0.21 39.82 23.59
CA PHE A 384 0.19 41.25 23.70
C PHE A 384 1.65 41.42 24.15
N GLU A 385 2.16 40.56 25.03
CA GLU A 385 3.55 40.53 25.43
C GLU A 385 4.48 40.21 24.23
N ALA A 386 4.13 39.22 23.43
CA ALA A 386 4.87 38.86 22.23
C ALA A 386 4.83 39.98 21.17
N LEU A 387 3.66 40.62 21.01
CA LEU A 387 3.51 41.75 20.09
C LEU A 387 4.34 42.96 20.48
N GLN A 388 4.42 43.23 21.78
CA GLN A 388 5.27 44.30 22.32
C GLN A 388 6.76 44.01 22.11
N ALA A 389 7.20 42.79 22.44
CA ALA A 389 8.59 42.37 22.20
C ALA A 389 8.98 42.46 20.72
N THR A 390 8.06 42.10 19.82
CA THR A 390 8.29 42.24 18.35
C THR A 390 8.49 43.70 17.96
N ARG A 391 7.65 44.62 18.46
CA ARG A 391 7.77 46.06 18.18
C ARG A 391 9.07 46.66 18.72
N GLU A 392 9.50 46.23 19.92
CA GLU A 392 10.76 46.67 20.52
C GLU A 392 11.94 46.16 19.68
N ALA A 393 11.91 44.89 19.22
CA ALA A 393 12.95 44.35 18.35
C ALA A 393 12.99 45.03 16.98
N GLU A 394 11.83 45.36 16.39
CA GLU A 394 11.74 46.11 15.13
C GLU A 394 12.30 47.54 15.28
N ALA A 395 11.98 48.23 16.39
CA ALA A 395 12.52 49.55 16.68
C ALA A 395 14.04 49.54 16.84
N TYR A 396 14.54 48.57 17.61
CA TYR A 396 15.98 48.38 17.81
C TYR A 396 16.73 48.06 16.48
N MET A 397 16.14 47.19 15.65
CA MET A 397 16.68 46.86 14.37
C MET A 397 16.72 48.11 13.47
N LYS A 398 15.67 48.97 13.50
CA LYS A 398 15.62 50.21 12.74
C LYS A 398 16.73 51.18 13.21
N GLU A 399 16.98 51.34 14.49
CA GLU A 399 18.08 52.14 15.01
C GLU A 399 19.44 51.67 14.51
N LEU A 400 19.70 50.35 14.57
CA LEU A 400 20.95 49.75 14.07
C LEU A 400 21.14 49.97 12.55
N LEU A 401 20.06 49.90 11.77
CA LEU A 401 20.09 50.15 10.32
C LEU A 401 20.36 51.60 10.01
N ILE A 402 19.86 52.56 10.79
CA ILE A 402 20.13 53.99 10.68
C ILE A 402 21.58 54.26 11.08
N GLU A 403 22.06 53.76 12.24
CA GLU A 403 23.45 53.88 12.66
C GLU A 403 24.44 53.29 11.65
N GLY A 404 24.10 52.19 11.01
CA GLY A 404 24.88 51.53 9.98
C GLY A 404 24.83 52.22 8.60
N GLY A 405 24.00 53.25 8.43
CA GLY A 405 23.85 54.00 7.16
C GLY A 405 23.12 53.21 6.08
N TYR A 406 22.36 52.18 6.44
CA TYR A 406 21.60 51.33 5.49
C TYR A 406 20.22 51.89 5.18
N VAL A 407 19.67 52.75 6.03
CA VAL A 407 18.35 53.39 5.85
C VAL A 407 18.45 54.84 6.35
N ASN A 408 17.81 55.76 5.64
CA ASN A 408 17.67 57.16 6.09
C ASN A 408 16.49 57.26 7.09
N GLU A 409 16.49 58.23 7.99
CA GLU A 409 15.50 58.47 9.02
C GLU A 409 14.03 58.29 8.58
#